data_15374f59bc6c3182e423b19e4e946989
#
_entry.id   15374f59bc6c3182e423b19e4e946989
#
_cell.length_a   1.000
_cell.length_b   1.000
_cell.length_c   1.000
_cell.angle_alpha   90.00
_cell.angle_beta   90.00
_cell.angle_gamma   90.00
#
_symmetry.space_group_name_H-M   'P 1'
#
loop_
_entity.id
_entity.type
_entity.pdbx_description
1 polymer ?
#
loop_
_entity_poly.entity_id
_entity_poly.type
_entity_poly.pdbx_seq_one_letter_code
_entity_poly.pdbx_strand_id
1 'polypeptide(L)'
;MKKIYDVTYGESSVCKLDGYFPENKEFSTIVYFHGGGLEAGDKADKNYQEIAESFVKYGYGFISVNYRMYSTGAKFPQFLEDAAQAVAWTKLHIHEYGGNGELYISGQSAGAWISMMLCLNETYLQAVGVNPLEIKGWIIDSAQMTAHFNVLKYELGCDPNLQRINEYAPLYYVNSDAKFNRMLILFYDEDMPCRAEQNMLFIKAIKHFCKEIDLEYKQLKGLHCLGSCQRDLDGEYAYVKETLMWLR
;
A
#
# COMPACT_ATOMS: atom_id res chain seq x y z
N MET A 1 3.67 12.75 -20.42
CA MET A 1 2.94 12.21 -19.24
C MET A 1 1.53 12.77 -19.23
N LYS A 2 0.52 11.91 -19.19
CA LYS A 2 -0.90 12.26 -19.00
C LYS A 2 -1.23 12.24 -17.51
N LYS A 3 -2.03 13.19 -17.02
CA LYS A 3 -2.51 13.27 -15.62
C LYS A 3 -4.02 13.41 -15.59
N ILE A 4 -4.65 12.79 -14.61
CA ILE A 4 -6.05 12.98 -14.23
C ILE A 4 -6.11 13.28 -12.75
N TYR A 5 -7.07 14.09 -12.31
CA TYR A 5 -7.18 14.50 -10.93
C TYR A 5 -8.61 14.36 -10.43
N ASP A 6 -8.76 14.07 -9.14
CA ASP A 6 -10.03 14.05 -8.42
C ASP A 6 -11.09 13.14 -9.05
N VAL A 7 -10.66 12.04 -9.67
CA VAL A 7 -11.59 11.06 -10.25
C VAL A 7 -12.27 10.30 -9.12
N THR A 8 -13.61 10.32 -9.13
CA THR A 8 -14.42 9.62 -8.14
C THR A 8 -14.46 8.12 -8.44
N TYR A 9 -14.13 7.29 -7.47
CA TYR A 9 -14.14 5.83 -7.59
C TYR A 9 -15.15 5.13 -6.65
N GLY A 10 -15.76 5.86 -5.74
CA GLY A 10 -16.71 5.35 -4.74
C GLY A 10 -17.78 6.38 -4.38
N GLU A 11 -18.71 6.00 -3.49
CA GLU A 11 -19.86 6.84 -3.14
C GLU A 11 -19.51 8.04 -2.26
N SER A 12 -18.49 7.92 -1.42
CA SER A 12 -18.08 9.03 -0.56
C SER A 12 -17.35 10.11 -1.34
N SER A 13 -17.60 11.38 -1.01
CA SER A 13 -16.90 12.52 -1.61
C SER A 13 -15.39 12.51 -1.40
N VAL A 14 -14.91 11.76 -0.40
CA VAL A 14 -13.48 11.54 -0.12
C VAL A 14 -12.88 10.51 -1.09
N CYS A 15 -13.68 9.56 -1.59
CA CYS A 15 -13.22 8.48 -2.46
C CYS A 15 -12.81 9.00 -3.85
N LYS A 16 -11.65 9.63 -3.90
CA LYS A 16 -11.07 10.22 -5.11
C LYS A 16 -9.66 9.72 -5.32
N LEU A 17 -9.27 9.63 -6.58
CA LEU A 17 -7.91 9.26 -6.97
C LEU A 17 -7.35 10.23 -8.01
N ASP A 18 -6.01 10.31 -8.04
CA ASP A 18 -5.23 10.98 -9.08
C ASP A 18 -4.44 9.94 -9.87
N GLY A 19 -4.42 10.08 -11.18
CA GLY A 19 -3.70 9.17 -12.06
C GLY A 19 -2.58 9.88 -12.83
N TYR A 20 -1.45 9.20 -12.94
CA TYR A 20 -0.26 9.65 -13.65
C TYR A 20 0.16 8.53 -14.62
N PHE A 21 0.21 8.83 -15.92
CA PHE A 21 0.40 7.82 -16.94
C PHE A 21 1.53 8.19 -17.90
N PRO A 22 2.38 7.22 -18.29
CA PRO A 22 3.36 7.44 -19.35
C PRO A 22 2.67 7.63 -20.71
N GLU A 23 3.40 8.12 -21.71
CA GLU A 23 2.85 8.29 -23.06
C GLU A 23 2.87 6.97 -23.86
N ASN A 24 3.79 6.06 -23.52
CA ASN A 24 3.77 4.71 -24.07
C ASN A 24 2.52 3.94 -23.59
N LYS A 25 2.14 2.94 -24.37
CA LYS A 25 1.04 2.01 -24.02
C LYS A 25 1.59 0.72 -23.40
N GLU A 26 0.68 -0.11 -22.91
CA GLU A 26 0.99 -1.43 -22.32
C GLU A 26 1.86 -1.33 -21.05
N PHE A 27 1.65 -0.29 -20.26
CA PHE A 27 2.33 -0.13 -18.97
C PHE A 27 1.58 -0.84 -17.84
N SER A 28 2.33 -1.39 -16.90
CA SER A 28 1.80 -1.84 -15.60
C SER A 28 1.56 -0.67 -14.67
N THR A 29 0.63 -0.79 -13.72
CA THR A 29 0.20 0.33 -12.89
C THR A 29 0.35 0.03 -11.40
N ILE A 30 0.85 0.99 -10.64
CA ILE A 30 0.94 0.95 -9.17
C ILE A 30 -0.25 1.72 -8.60
N VAL A 31 -1.08 1.04 -7.79
CA VAL A 31 -2.14 1.66 -6.97
C VAL A 31 -1.56 1.93 -5.59
N TYR A 32 -1.52 3.18 -5.19
CA TYR A 32 -0.79 3.63 -4.01
C TYR A 32 -1.71 4.27 -2.97
N PHE A 33 -1.62 3.79 -1.74
CA PHE A 33 -2.33 4.30 -0.57
C PHE A 33 -1.38 5.10 0.31
N HIS A 34 -1.72 6.37 0.57
CA HIS A 34 -0.91 7.27 1.37
C HIS A 34 -0.84 6.88 2.86
N GLY A 35 0.17 7.38 3.56
CA GLY A 35 0.30 7.27 5.00
C GLY A 35 -0.60 8.23 5.76
N GLY A 36 -0.28 8.47 7.05
CA GLY A 36 -0.99 9.44 7.90
C GLY A 36 -1.84 8.81 8.99
N GLY A 37 -1.58 7.56 9.35
CA GLY A 37 -2.17 6.92 10.53
C GLY A 37 -3.68 6.68 10.45
N LEU A 38 -4.30 6.64 9.29
CA LEU A 38 -5.76 6.61 9.09
C LEU A 38 -6.48 7.86 9.63
N GLU A 39 -5.76 8.95 9.84
CA GLU A 39 -6.29 10.22 10.35
C GLU A 39 -5.93 11.43 9.47
N ALA A 40 -4.85 11.35 8.70
CA ALA A 40 -4.30 12.45 7.90
C ALA A 40 -3.70 11.96 6.59
N GLY A 41 -3.23 12.89 5.77
CA GLY A 41 -2.63 12.63 4.47
C GLY A 41 -3.60 12.90 3.32
N ASP A 42 -3.04 13.10 2.15
CA ASP A 42 -3.79 13.32 0.92
C ASP A 42 -3.03 12.74 -0.28
N LYS A 43 -3.78 12.18 -1.24
CA LYS A 43 -3.24 11.66 -2.51
C LYS A 43 -2.41 12.68 -3.29
N ALA A 44 -2.68 13.97 -3.05
CA ALA A 44 -2.03 15.08 -3.71
C ALA A 44 -0.87 15.68 -2.91
N ASP A 45 -0.42 15.04 -1.82
CA ASP A 45 0.78 15.47 -1.10
C ASP A 45 1.98 15.48 -2.04
N LYS A 46 2.83 16.50 -1.90
CA LYS A 46 3.91 16.79 -2.86
C LYS A 46 4.84 15.60 -3.11
N ASN A 47 5.23 14.88 -2.06
CA ASN A 47 6.10 13.71 -2.17
C ASN A 47 5.44 12.59 -3.00
N TYR A 48 4.14 12.34 -2.85
CA TYR A 48 3.43 11.31 -3.62
C TYR A 48 3.30 11.70 -5.09
N GLN A 49 3.08 12.99 -5.39
CA GLN A 49 3.11 13.47 -6.77
C GLN A 49 4.49 13.28 -7.40
N GLU A 50 5.57 13.61 -6.69
CA GLU A 50 6.94 13.45 -7.17
C GLU A 50 7.32 11.96 -7.33
N ILE A 51 6.88 11.08 -6.43
CA ILE A 51 7.02 9.62 -6.55
C ILE A 51 6.29 9.11 -7.80
N ALA A 52 5.05 9.56 -8.02
CA ALA A 52 4.27 9.20 -9.20
C ALA A 52 4.99 9.61 -10.50
N GLU A 53 5.50 10.84 -10.56
CA GLU A 53 6.27 11.33 -11.70
C GLU A 53 7.54 10.52 -11.95
N SER A 54 8.22 10.08 -10.89
CA SER A 54 9.38 9.20 -11.01
C SER A 54 8.99 7.85 -11.62
N PHE A 55 7.93 7.19 -11.15
CA PHE A 55 7.49 5.92 -11.73
C PHE A 55 7.06 6.07 -13.20
N VAL A 56 6.36 7.14 -13.54
CA VAL A 56 5.95 7.42 -14.92
C VAL A 56 7.17 7.61 -15.84
N LYS A 57 8.22 8.26 -15.36
CA LYS A 57 9.49 8.41 -16.11
C LYS A 57 10.12 7.05 -16.46
N TYR A 58 9.91 6.04 -15.59
CA TYR A 58 10.37 4.66 -15.81
C TYR A 58 9.34 3.77 -16.50
N GLY A 59 8.23 4.33 -16.99
CA GLY A 59 7.25 3.62 -17.81
C GLY A 59 6.13 2.93 -17.06
N TYR A 60 5.94 3.20 -15.77
CA TYR A 60 4.83 2.69 -14.96
C TYR A 60 3.72 3.72 -14.83
N GLY A 61 2.47 3.29 -14.89
CA GLY A 61 1.34 4.08 -14.42
C GLY A 61 1.31 4.15 -12.89
N PHE A 62 0.77 5.24 -12.35
CA PHE A 62 0.64 5.42 -10.91
C PHE A 62 -0.73 6.03 -10.57
N ILE A 63 -1.44 5.42 -9.65
CA ILE A 63 -2.73 5.88 -9.12
C ILE A 63 -2.54 6.18 -7.65
N SER A 64 -2.65 7.45 -7.27
CA SER A 64 -2.63 7.89 -5.87
C SER A 64 -4.07 8.01 -5.34
N VAL A 65 -4.37 7.38 -4.21
CA VAL A 65 -5.73 7.15 -3.73
C VAL A 65 -5.98 7.84 -2.39
N ASN A 66 -7.06 8.64 -2.31
CA ASN A 66 -7.66 9.06 -1.05
C ASN A 66 -8.72 8.03 -0.63
N TYR A 67 -8.78 7.72 0.64
CA TYR A 67 -9.74 6.82 1.27
C TYR A 67 -10.30 7.49 2.53
N ARG A 68 -11.51 7.10 2.98
CA ARG A 68 -12.08 7.61 4.24
C ARG A 68 -11.17 7.27 5.41
N MET A 69 -11.06 8.20 6.36
CA MET A 69 -10.22 8.11 7.55
C MET A 69 -11.03 8.39 8.81
N TYR A 70 -10.48 8.14 9.99
CA TYR A 70 -11.15 8.49 11.26
C TYR A 70 -11.47 9.98 11.34
N SER A 71 -10.60 10.85 10.83
CA SER A 71 -10.84 12.30 10.74
C SER A 71 -12.02 12.70 9.85
N THR A 72 -12.42 11.83 8.91
CA THR A 72 -13.61 12.02 8.07
C THR A 72 -14.84 11.27 8.59
N GLY A 73 -14.77 10.73 9.81
CA GLY A 73 -15.85 9.99 10.45
C GLY A 73 -15.95 8.51 10.08
N ALA A 74 -14.98 7.97 9.36
CA ALA A 74 -14.95 6.55 9.03
C ALA A 74 -14.72 5.68 10.26
N LYS A 75 -15.15 4.42 10.15
CA LYS A 75 -14.89 3.34 11.10
C LYS A 75 -14.30 2.16 10.34
N PHE A 76 -13.66 1.26 11.06
CA PHE A 76 -13.26 -0.03 10.50
C PHE A 76 -14.54 -0.80 10.04
N PRO A 77 -14.57 -1.41 8.84
CA PRO A 77 -13.47 -1.54 7.86
C PRO A 77 -13.53 -0.54 6.68
N GLN A 78 -14.25 0.57 6.78
CA GLN A 78 -14.60 1.45 5.65
C GLN A 78 -13.39 1.90 4.81
N PHE A 79 -12.24 2.16 5.42
CA PHE A 79 -11.02 2.52 4.68
C PHE A 79 -10.43 1.34 3.88
N LEU A 80 -10.67 0.09 4.31
CA LEU A 80 -10.30 -1.11 3.53
C LEU A 80 -11.27 -1.35 2.37
N GLU A 81 -12.56 -1.11 2.60
CA GLU A 81 -13.59 -1.18 1.56
C GLU A 81 -13.34 -0.14 0.46
N ASP A 82 -13.02 1.09 0.83
CA ASP A 82 -12.66 2.14 -0.11
C ASP A 82 -11.40 1.77 -0.91
N ALA A 83 -10.39 1.27 -0.25
CA ALA A 83 -9.16 0.83 -0.91
C ALA A 83 -9.42 -0.31 -1.91
N ALA A 84 -10.25 -1.29 -1.55
CA ALA A 84 -10.66 -2.36 -2.46
C ALA A 84 -11.44 -1.81 -3.68
N GLN A 85 -12.35 -0.85 -3.47
CA GLN A 85 -13.07 -0.18 -4.55
C GLN A 85 -12.13 0.59 -5.50
N ALA A 86 -11.10 1.26 -4.97
CA ALA A 86 -10.10 1.94 -5.80
C ALA A 86 -9.29 0.97 -6.68
N VAL A 87 -8.95 -0.21 -6.14
CA VAL A 87 -8.32 -1.29 -6.92
C VAL A 87 -9.25 -1.78 -8.03
N ALA A 88 -10.52 -2.05 -7.72
CA ALA A 88 -11.52 -2.48 -8.69
C ALA A 88 -11.74 -1.43 -9.79
N TRP A 89 -11.87 -0.15 -9.41
CA TRP A 89 -11.97 0.95 -10.36
C TRP A 89 -10.77 0.99 -11.30
N THR A 90 -9.56 0.90 -10.74
CA THR A 90 -8.33 0.92 -11.54
C THR A 90 -8.29 -0.25 -12.52
N LYS A 91 -8.61 -1.46 -12.07
CA LYS A 91 -8.65 -2.65 -12.92
C LYS A 91 -9.61 -2.49 -14.10
N LEU A 92 -10.77 -1.87 -13.86
CA LEU A 92 -11.79 -1.66 -14.90
C LEU A 92 -11.38 -0.60 -15.91
N HIS A 93 -10.74 0.49 -15.49
CA HIS A 93 -10.53 1.69 -16.30
C HIS A 93 -9.13 1.88 -16.85
N ILE A 94 -8.10 1.16 -16.34
CA ILE A 94 -6.71 1.47 -16.66
C ILE A 94 -6.40 1.34 -18.16
N HIS A 95 -7.09 0.48 -18.88
CA HIS A 95 -6.95 0.31 -20.34
C HIS A 95 -7.34 1.57 -21.13
N GLU A 96 -8.26 2.38 -20.62
CA GLU A 96 -8.64 3.68 -21.22
C GLU A 96 -7.49 4.68 -21.22
N TYR A 97 -6.52 4.48 -20.33
CA TYR A 97 -5.35 5.32 -20.18
C TYR A 97 -4.09 4.70 -20.82
N GLY A 98 -4.20 3.48 -21.35
CA GLY A 98 -3.11 2.78 -22.03
C GLY A 98 -2.38 1.74 -21.19
N GLY A 99 -2.86 1.42 -19.99
CA GLY A 99 -2.30 0.35 -19.16
C GLY A 99 -2.64 -1.04 -19.68
N ASN A 100 -1.81 -2.03 -19.37
CA ASN A 100 -1.97 -3.43 -19.79
C ASN A 100 -2.87 -4.27 -18.85
N GLY A 101 -3.38 -3.65 -17.77
CA GLY A 101 -4.20 -4.33 -16.76
C GLY A 101 -3.40 -5.01 -15.64
N GLU A 102 -2.09 -5.04 -15.69
CA GLU A 102 -1.26 -5.53 -14.61
C GLU A 102 -1.17 -4.50 -13.48
N LEU A 103 -1.60 -4.90 -12.28
CA LEU A 103 -1.64 -4.03 -11.12
C LEU A 103 -0.65 -4.48 -10.04
N TYR A 104 0.08 -3.52 -9.50
CA TYR A 104 0.81 -3.62 -8.25
C TYR A 104 0.09 -2.79 -7.20
N ILE A 105 -0.03 -3.30 -5.99
CA ILE A 105 -0.63 -2.55 -4.87
C ILE A 105 0.49 -2.12 -3.93
N SER A 106 0.44 -0.87 -3.53
CA SER A 106 1.46 -0.28 -2.68
C SER A 106 0.88 0.68 -1.65
N GLY A 107 1.65 0.95 -0.63
CA GLY A 107 1.32 1.96 0.35
C GLY A 107 2.45 2.24 1.32
N GLN A 108 2.31 3.34 2.01
CA GLN A 108 3.24 3.83 3.02
C GLN A 108 2.55 3.83 4.39
N SER A 109 3.21 3.34 5.44
CA SER A 109 2.71 3.42 6.83
C SER A 109 1.28 2.87 6.98
N ALA A 110 0.29 3.71 7.24
CA ALA A 110 -1.13 3.33 7.30
C ALA A 110 -1.62 2.76 5.95
N GLY A 111 -1.22 3.34 4.81
CA GLY A 111 -1.52 2.81 3.49
C GLY A 111 -0.84 1.45 3.23
N ALA A 112 0.35 1.24 3.77
CA ALA A 112 1.00 -0.07 3.73
C ALA A 112 0.25 -1.11 4.58
N TRP A 113 -0.28 -0.72 5.75
CA TRP A 113 -1.15 -1.58 6.55
C TRP A 113 -2.44 -1.93 5.78
N ILE A 114 -3.08 -0.95 5.10
CA ILE A 114 -4.23 -1.19 4.20
C ILE A 114 -3.85 -2.22 3.14
N SER A 115 -2.73 -2.01 2.43
CA SER A 115 -2.26 -2.93 1.38
C SER A 115 -2.05 -4.35 1.92
N MET A 116 -1.47 -4.49 3.12
CA MET A 116 -1.29 -5.78 3.78
C MET A 116 -2.60 -6.45 4.14
N MET A 117 -3.58 -5.69 4.64
CA MET A 117 -4.92 -6.21 4.95
C MET A 117 -5.65 -6.67 3.69
N LEU A 118 -5.56 -5.94 2.57
CA LEU A 118 -6.12 -6.37 1.29
C LEU A 118 -5.42 -7.62 0.72
N CYS A 119 -4.11 -7.75 0.95
CA CYS A 119 -3.32 -8.90 0.50
C CYS A 119 -3.70 -10.18 1.23
N LEU A 120 -3.84 -10.12 2.55
CA LEU A 120 -3.94 -11.30 3.41
C LEU A 120 -5.38 -11.67 3.78
N ASN A 121 -6.29 -10.70 3.78
CA ASN A 121 -7.72 -10.94 3.94
C ASN A 121 -8.42 -10.75 2.58
N GLU A 122 -8.54 -11.84 1.84
CA GLU A 122 -9.09 -11.87 0.48
C GLU A 122 -10.50 -11.31 0.37
N THR A 123 -11.27 -11.31 1.46
CA THR A 123 -12.69 -10.94 1.45
C THR A 123 -12.94 -9.53 0.93
N TYR A 124 -12.03 -8.58 1.19
CA TYR A 124 -12.18 -7.20 0.73
C TYR A 124 -12.12 -7.07 -0.79
N LEU A 125 -11.10 -7.67 -1.42
CA LEU A 125 -10.96 -7.62 -2.88
C LEU A 125 -12.03 -8.48 -3.57
N GLN A 126 -12.34 -9.65 -3.02
CA GLN A 126 -13.40 -10.53 -3.55
C GLN A 126 -14.78 -9.84 -3.51
N ALA A 127 -15.09 -9.06 -2.48
CA ALA A 127 -16.35 -8.32 -2.37
C ALA A 127 -16.56 -7.30 -3.50
N VAL A 128 -15.50 -6.84 -4.14
CA VAL A 128 -15.55 -5.93 -5.30
C VAL A 128 -15.20 -6.63 -6.64
N GLY A 129 -15.23 -7.96 -6.66
CA GLY A 129 -15.00 -8.76 -7.86
C GLY A 129 -13.55 -8.82 -8.33
N VAL A 130 -12.58 -8.54 -7.45
CA VAL A 130 -11.15 -8.66 -7.74
C VAL A 130 -10.60 -9.93 -7.11
N ASN A 131 -9.98 -10.79 -7.91
CA ASN A 131 -9.24 -11.92 -7.39
C ASN A 131 -7.86 -11.43 -6.88
N PRO A 132 -7.51 -11.60 -5.60
CA PRO A 132 -6.22 -11.18 -5.06
C PRO A 132 -5.00 -11.74 -5.80
N LEU A 133 -5.13 -12.96 -6.37
CA LEU A 133 -4.07 -13.60 -7.15
C LEU A 133 -3.85 -12.98 -8.54
N GLU A 134 -4.71 -12.08 -9.00
CA GLU A 134 -4.49 -11.30 -10.21
C GLU A 134 -3.61 -10.07 -9.96
N ILE A 135 -3.39 -9.69 -8.69
CA ILE A 135 -2.46 -8.62 -8.33
C ILE A 135 -1.03 -9.13 -8.56
N LYS A 136 -0.27 -8.45 -9.40
CA LYS A 136 1.09 -8.87 -9.80
C LYS A 136 2.09 -8.84 -8.66
N GLY A 137 1.93 -7.91 -7.74
CA GLY A 137 2.79 -7.82 -6.57
C GLY A 137 2.38 -6.71 -5.59
N TRP A 138 2.97 -6.77 -4.42
CA TRP A 138 2.68 -5.94 -3.28
C TRP A 138 3.95 -5.22 -2.83
N ILE A 139 3.89 -3.88 -2.69
CA ILE A 139 5.04 -3.04 -2.35
C ILE A 139 4.71 -2.32 -1.06
N ILE A 140 5.37 -2.69 0.01
CA ILE A 140 5.00 -2.37 1.38
C ILE A 140 6.07 -1.51 2.02
N ASP A 141 5.77 -0.26 2.34
CA ASP A 141 6.70 0.67 2.97
C ASP A 141 6.30 0.98 4.42
N SER A 142 7.05 0.46 5.39
CA SER A 142 6.89 0.66 6.84
C SER A 142 5.54 0.25 7.40
N ALA A 143 4.96 -0.87 6.96
CA ALA A 143 3.67 -1.33 7.46
C ALA A 143 3.71 -1.69 8.95
N GLN A 144 2.60 -1.43 9.64
CA GLN A 144 2.32 -2.03 10.94
C GLN A 144 1.77 -3.45 10.73
N MET A 145 2.48 -4.47 11.20
CA MET A 145 2.07 -5.88 11.02
C MET A 145 1.16 -6.39 12.15
N THR A 146 1.04 -5.64 13.24
CA THR A 146 0.05 -5.83 14.31
C THR A 146 -1.23 -5.02 14.02
N ALA A 147 -2.24 -5.10 14.89
CA ALA A 147 -3.43 -4.26 14.79
C ALA A 147 -3.02 -2.78 14.77
N HIS A 148 -3.53 -2.02 13.80
CA HIS A 148 -3.14 -0.63 13.63
C HIS A 148 -3.46 0.20 14.87
N PHE A 149 -2.53 1.06 15.30
CA PHE A 149 -2.64 1.82 16.56
C PHE A 149 -3.93 2.65 16.66
N ASN A 150 -4.39 3.26 15.56
CA ASN A 150 -5.65 4.00 15.56
C ASN A 150 -6.89 3.10 15.51
N VAL A 151 -6.80 1.88 14.97
CA VAL A 151 -7.87 0.88 15.12
C VAL A 151 -7.98 0.46 16.59
N LEU A 152 -6.87 0.23 17.28
CA LEU A 152 -6.87 -0.05 18.72
C LEU A 152 -7.52 1.08 19.52
N LYS A 153 -7.19 2.32 19.20
CA LYS A 153 -7.72 3.52 19.87
C LYS A 153 -9.22 3.71 19.62
N TYR A 154 -9.64 3.70 18.36
CA TYR A 154 -11.00 4.12 18.00
C TYR A 154 -12.04 3.00 18.01
N GLU A 155 -11.66 1.77 17.67
CA GLU A 155 -12.61 0.66 17.64
C GLU A 155 -12.64 -0.12 18.97
N LEU A 156 -11.48 -0.23 19.65
CA LEU A 156 -11.36 -1.07 20.84
C LEU A 156 -11.18 -0.28 22.14
N GLY A 157 -11.01 1.06 22.07
CA GLY A 157 -10.74 1.89 23.24
C GLY A 157 -9.46 1.47 24.00
N CYS A 158 -8.51 0.86 23.30
CA CYS A 158 -7.26 0.36 23.87
C CYS A 158 -6.13 1.39 23.74
N ASP A 159 -5.07 1.19 24.56
CA ASP A 159 -3.82 1.91 24.38
C ASP A 159 -3.27 1.66 22.96
N PRO A 160 -3.02 2.70 22.15
CA PRO A 160 -2.51 2.57 20.79
C PRO A 160 -1.08 1.99 20.72
N ASN A 161 -0.33 1.98 21.82
CA ASN A 161 1.01 1.41 21.87
C ASN A 161 1.03 -0.12 22.04
N LEU A 162 -0.12 -0.75 22.28
CA LEU A 162 -0.20 -2.20 22.41
C LEU A 162 0.13 -2.90 21.09
N GLN A 163 0.93 -3.95 21.17
CA GLN A 163 1.26 -4.81 20.04
C GLN A 163 0.29 -6.00 20.03
N ARG A 164 -0.91 -5.82 19.45
CA ARG A 164 -1.96 -6.83 19.45
C ARG A 164 -2.06 -7.52 18.09
N ILE A 165 -2.18 -8.86 18.11
CA ILE A 165 -2.42 -9.68 16.92
C ILE A 165 -3.82 -10.25 17.04
N ASN A 166 -4.73 -9.75 16.24
CA ASN A 166 -6.12 -10.16 16.12
C ASN A 166 -6.60 -9.86 14.68
N GLU A 167 -7.90 -9.94 14.41
CA GLU A 167 -8.51 -9.70 13.08
C GLU A 167 -8.19 -8.34 12.44
N TYR A 168 -7.65 -7.40 13.21
CA TYR A 168 -7.19 -6.10 12.73
C TYR A 168 -5.69 -6.06 12.37
N ALA A 169 -5.00 -7.20 12.44
CA ALA A 169 -3.56 -7.30 12.25
C ALA A 169 -3.23 -8.13 11.01
N PRO A 170 -2.35 -7.67 10.10
CA PRO A 170 -1.83 -8.51 9.01
C PRO A 170 -1.26 -9.85 9.49
N LEU A 171 -0.50 -9.86 10.60
CA LEU A 171 0.06 -11.09 11.18
C LEU A 171 -0.97 -12.13 11.56
N TYR A 172 -2.21 -11.76 11.85
CA TYR A 172 -3.29 -12.70 12.20
C TYR A 172 -3.64 -13.65 11.05
N TYR A 173 -3.50 -13.18 9.80
CA TYR A 173 -3.85 -13.92 8.59
C TYR A 173 -2.70 -14.77 8.04
N VAL A 174 -1.52 -14.74 8.67
CA VAL A 174 -0.37 -15.53 8.24
C VAL A 174 -0.56 -16.99 8.67
N ASN A 175 -0.77 -17.86 7.69
CA ASN A 175 -0.90 -19.31 7.88
C ASN A 175 -0.40 -20.02 6.61
N SER A 176 -0.47 -21.36 6.58
CA SER A 176 -0.04 -22.18 5.43
C SER A 176 -0.86 -21.98 4.16
N ASP A 177 -2.04 -21.38 4.27
CA ASP A 177 -2.97 -21.19 3.16
C ASP A 177 -2.88 -19.79 2.57
N ALA A 178 -2.10 -18.89 3.19
CA ALA A 178 -1.88 -17.54 2.67
C ALA A 178 -1.24 -17.59 1.28
N LYS A 179 -1.86 -16.91 0.32
CA LYS A 179 -1.45 -16.91 -1.09
C LYS A 179 -1.43 -15.49 -1.63
N PHE A 180 -0.32 -15.09 -2.18
CA PHE A 180 -0.14 -13.86 -2.96
C PHE A 180 1.03 -14.08 -3.94
N ASN A 181 1.13 -13.28 -4.99
CA ASN A 181 2.16 -13.49 -5.99
C ASN A 181 3.56 -13.14 -5.46
N ARG A 182 3.96 -11.89 -5.53
CA ARG A 182 5.26 -11.44 -5.03
C ARG A 182 5.11 -10.23 -4.12
N MET A 183 6.06 -10.04 -3.21
CA MET A 183 6.02 -8.94 -2.25
C MET A 183 7.41 -8.35 -2.01
N LEU A 184 7.49 -7.02 -2.02
CA LEU A 184 8.62 -6.26 -1.52
C LEU A 184 8.23 -5.57 -0.21
N ILE A 185 9.01 -5.79 0.85
CA ILE A 185 8.84 -5.10 2.13
C ILE A 185 10.04 -4.20 2.38
N LEU A 186 9.78 -2.90 2.53
CA LEU A 186 10.75 -1.91 2.96
C LEU A 186 10.42 -1.47 4.39
N PHE A 187 11.42 -1.40 5.25
CA PHE A 187 11.30 -0.89 6.63
C PHE A 187 12.63 -0.28 7.08
N TYR A 188 12.64 0.42 8.21
CA TYR A 188 13.77 1.27 8.58
C TYR A 188 14.34 0.87 9.94
N ASP A 189 15.64 1.13 10.15
CA ASP A 189 16.35 0.78 11.39
C ASP A 189 16.01 1.73 12.55
N GLU A 190 15.62 2.97 12.26
CA GLU A 190 15.15 3.97 13.23
C GLU A 190 13.65 4.24 13.09
N ASP A 191 12.86 3.21 12.76
CA ASP A 191 11.40 3.30 12.59
C ASP A 191 10.68 3.53 13.95
N MET A 192 9.38 3.66 13.91
CA MET A 192 8.53 3.71 15.10
C MET A 192 8.79 2.49 16.01
N PRO A 193 8.59 2.60 17.33
CA PRO A 193 8.84 1.48 18.26
C PRO A 193 8.21 0.17 17.81
N CYS A 194 8.97 -0.91 17.87
CA CYS A 194 8.59 -2.27 17.45
C CYS A 194 8.26 -2.45 15.96
N ARG A 195 8.41 -1.44 15.12
CA ARG A 195 8.02 -1.53 13.70
C ARG A 195 8.96 -2.44 12.90
N ALA A 196 10.26 -2.33 13.09
CA ALA A 196 11.25 -3.19 12.44
C ALA A 196 11.07 -4.66 12.86
N GLU A 197 10.84 -4.91 14.15
CA GLU A 197 10.63 -6.26 14.71
C GLU A 197 9.35 -6.89 14.18
N GLN A 198 8.25 -6.14 14.05
CA GLN A 198 7.00 -6.62 13.47
C GLN A 198 7.18 -7.04 12.01
N ASN A 199 7.87 -6.20 11.20
CA ASN A 199 8.16 -6.52 9.81
C ASN A 199 9.03 -7.77 9.71
N MET A 200 10.08 -7.89 10.55
CA MET A 200 10.94 -9.07 10.56
C MET A 200 10.20 -10.33 11.02
N LEU A 201 9.29 -10.22 12.03
CA LEU A 201 8.43 -11.33 12.45
C LEU A 201 7.54 -11.82 11.30
N PHE A 202 6.88 -10.89 10.60
CA PHE A 202 6.05 -11.19 9.43
C PHE A 202 6.86 -11.91 8.34
N ILE A 203 8.01 -11.37 7.96
CA ILE A 203 8.90 -11.94 6.94
C ILE A 203 9.30 -13.38 7.30
N LYS A 204 9.70 -13.61 8.54
CA LYS A 204 10.09 -14.95 9.01
C LYS A 204 8.90 -15.91 9.03
N ALA A 205 7.72 -15.45 9.43
CA ALA A 205 6.51 -16.26 9.44
C ALA A 205 6.10 -16.68 8.02
N ILE A 206 6.05 -15.75 7.07
CA ILE A 206 5.75 -16.05 5.66
C ILE A 206 6.78 -17.05 5.11
N LYS A 207 8.07 -16.81 5.28
CA LYS A 207 9.13 -17.73 4.80
C LYS A 207 9.07 -19.11 5.43
N HIS A 208 8.49 -19.24 6.62
CA HIS A 208 8.31 -20.54 7.29
C HIS A 208 7.07 -21.28 6.79
N PHE A 209 5.91 -20.60 6.73
CA PHE A 209 4.63 -21.22 6.41
C PHE A 209 4.33 -21.26 4.90
N CYS A 210 4.81 -20.28 4.12
CA CYS A 210 4.49 -20.06 2.70
C CYS A 210 5.75 -20.11 1.85
N LYS A 211 6.41 -21.27 1.79
CA LYS A 211 7.77 -21.44 1.23
C LYS A 211 7.91 -21.09 -0.25
N GLU A 212 6.82 -21.09 -1.00
CA GLU A 212 6.83 -20.83 -2.45
C GLU A 212 6.57 -19.35 -2.79
N ILE A 213 6.30 -18.50 -1.78
CA ILE A 213 6.03 -17.08 -2.03
C ILE A 213 7.33 -16.33 -2.28
N ASP A 214 7.36 -15.59 -3.38
CA ASP A 214 8.44 -14.65 -3.73
C ASP A 214 8.34 -13.40 -2.83
N LEU A 215 9.04 -13.43 -1.68
CA LEU A 215 9.11 -12.34 -0.73
C LEU A 215 10.53 -11.82 -0.59
N GLU A 216 10.73 -10.59 -1.07
CA GLU A 216 11.93 -9.83 -0.89
C GLU A 216 11.73 -8.74 0.19
N TYR A 217 12.80 -8.36 0.87
CA TYR A 217 12.75 -7.28 1.84
C TYR A 217 14.05 -6.53 1.92
N LYS A 218 13.97 -5.28 2.32
CA LYS A 218 15.14 -4.46 2.59
C LYS A 218 14.93 -3.62 3.84
N GLN A 219 15.87 -3.71 4.78
CA GLN A 219 15.96 -2.76 5.88
C GLN A 219 16.80 -1.58 5.40
N LEU A 220 16.21 -0.41 5.38
CA LEU A 220 16.81 0.85 5.02
C LEU A 220 17.28 1.58 6.28
N LYS A 221 18.19 2.55 6.10
CA LYS A 221 18.62 3.41 7.21
C LYS A 221 17.72 4.62 7.33
N GLY A 222 17.43 5.00 8.57
CA GLY A 222 16.72 6.23 8.91
C GLY A 222 15.38 6.03 9.56
N LEU A 223 14.63 7.14 9.65
CA LEU A 223 13.35 7.24 10.32
C LEU A 223 12.22 6.60 9.52
N HIS A 224 11.07 6.45 10.18
CA HIS A 224 9.82 5.94 9.61
C HIS A 224 9.50 6.53 8.23
N CYS A 225 9.40 5.69 7.20
CA CYS A 225 9.08 6.07 5.82
C CYS A 225 10.04 7.09 5.17
N LEU A 226 11.27 7.24 5.66
CA LEU A 226 12.21 8.25 5.16
C LEU A 226 12.40 8.16 3.64
N GLY A 227 12.48 6.95 3.09
CA GLY A 227 12.71 6.72 1.67
C GLY A 227 11.57 7.13 0.75
N SER A 228 10.35 7.31 1.26
CA SER A 228 9.19 7.86 0.53
C SER A 228 8.82 9.29 0.94
N CYS A 229 9.47 9.82 1.99
CA CYS A 229 9.26 11.18 2.46
C CYS A 229 10.34 12.16 2.01
N GLN A 230 11.55 11.68 1.75
CA GLN A 230 12.69 12.52 1.43
C GLN A 230 13.51 11.92 0.28
N ARG A 231 13.99 12.79 -0.61
CA ARG A 231 14.94 12.41 -1.66
C ARG A 231 16.33 12.18 -1.04
N ASP A 232 17.05 11.22 -1.56
CA ASP A 232 18.44 10.98 -1.22
C ASP A 232 19.42 11.94 -1.94
N LEU A 233 20.72 11.70 -1.75
CA LEU A 233 21.78 12.53 -2.35
C LEU A 233 21.79 12.51 -3.88
N ASP A 234 21.23 11.47 -4.51
CA ASP A 234 21.11 11.36 -5.97
C ASP A 234 19.85 12.05 -6.49
N GLY A 235 19.05 12.64 -5.59
CA GLY A 235 17.84 13.36 -5.93
C GLY A 235 16.62 12.48 -6.23
N GLU A 236 16.67 11.18 -5.88
CA GLU A 236 15.55 10.25 -6.04
C GLU A 236 15.10 9.72 -4.67
N TYR A 237 13.87 9.22 -4.59
CA TYR A 237 13.34 8.55 -3.41
C TYR A 237 13.90 7.13 -3.30
N ALA A 238 14.42 6.74 -2.13
CA ALA A 238 14.92 5.38 -1.92
C ALA A 238 13.81 4.33 -2.15
N TYR A 239 12.57 4.65 -1.76
CA TYR A 239 11.39 3.86 -2.06
C TYR A 239 11.24 3.57 -3.57
N VAL A 240 11.41 4.59 -4.43
CA VAL A 240 11.33 4.43 -5.89
C VAL A 240 12.48 3.56 -6.41
N LYS A 241 13.71 3.83 -5.97
CA LYS A 241 14.90 3.05 -6.39
C LYS A 241 14.74 1.57 -6.08
N GLU A 242 14.38 1.23 -4.83
CA GLU A 242 14.24 -0.16 -4.40
C GLU A 242 13.09 -0.86 -5.11
N THR A 243 11.97 -0.15 -5.28
CA THR A 243 10.83 -0.68 -6.02
C THR A 243 11.18 -0.95 -7.49
N LEU A 244 11.86 -0.04 -8.17
CA LEU A 244 12.26 -0.23 -9.56
C LEU A 244 13.29 -1.35 -9.75
N MET A 245 14.16 -1.59 -8.77
CA MET A 245 15.06 -2.74 -8.79
C MET A 245 14.28 -4.05 -8.68
N TRP A 246 13.28 -4.10 -7.82
CA TRP A 246 12.43 -5.28 -7.63
C TRP A 246 11.47 -5.55 -8.80
N LEU A 247 10.99 -4.52 -9.49
CA LEU A 247 10.07 -4.64 -10.63
C LEU A 247 10.72 -5.20 -11.91
N ARG A 248 12.05 -5.20 -12.00
CA ARG A 248 12.84 -5.77 -13.11
C ARG A 248 12.91 -7.28 -13.03
#